data_808cc211243981f7cebee17d7723a3ac
#
_entry.id   808cc211243981f7cebee17d7723a3ac
#
_cell.length_a   1.000
_cell.length_b   1.000
_cell.length_c   1.000
_cell.angle_alpha   90.00
_cell.angle_beta   90.00
_cell.angle_gamma   90.00
#
_symmetry.space_group_name_H-M   'P 1'
#
loop_
_entity.id
_entity.type
_entity.pdbx_description
1 polymer ?
#
loop_
_entity_poly.entity_id
_entity_poly.type
_entity_poly.pdbx_seq_one_letter_code
_entity_poly.pdbx_strand_id
1 'polypeptide(L)'
;MEQNDLHSRGSRHVPRERLSVVVTRRLPEPVETRLSELFDVRLRSDDTPMSRAELAAAMKEADVLVPTVTDTIDAALLGQAGGQLRLIANYGAGVDNIDVATARQRGILVS
;
A
#
# COMPACT_ATOMS: atom_id res chain seq x y z
N MET A 1 31.70 10.39 7.53
CA MET A 1 30.84 10.07 7.82
C MET A 1 30.09 9.73 7.96
N GLU A 2 30.44 9.83 7.62
CA GLU A 2 29.51 9.39 7.90
C GLU A 2 28.77 8.97 8.06
N GLN A 3 29.38 8.97 7.99
CA GLN A 3 28.50 8.46 8.32
C GLN A 3 27.75 8.25 8.46
N ASN A 4 28.50 8.40 8.27
CA ASN A 4 27.47 8.02 8.56
C ASN A 4 26.82 7.80 8.58
N ASP A 5 27.40 8.00 8.51
CA ASP A 5 26.52 7.62 8.72
C ASP A 5 25.89 7.26 8.87
N LEU A 6 26.40 7.36 8.96
CA LEU A 6 25.67 6.82 9.22
C LEU A 6 24.96 6.76 9.40
N HIS A 7 25.18 7.08 9.31
CA HIS A 7 24.27 6.88 9.46
C HIS A 7 23.58 7.10 9.35
N SER A 8 24.04 7.49 9.26
CA SER A 8 23.27 7.59 9.16
C SER A 8 22.65 7.69 9.12
N ARG A 9 22.89 8.01 9.18
CA ARG A 9 22.10 7.96 9.12
C ARG A 9 21.20 8.45 9.35
N GLY A 10 20.98 8.82 9.15
CA GLY A 10 20.04 9.35 9.22
C GLY A 10 19.37 9.73 9.05
N SER A 11 19.42 10.17 8.59
CA SER A 11 18.56 10.40 8.21
C SER A 11 18.39 10.34 7.75
N ARG A 12 18.25 11.36 8.02
CA ARG A 12 18.71 10.82 7.13
C ARG A 12 18.20 10.37 5.88
N HIS A 13 18.75 10.59 4.94
CA HIS A 13 18.40 9.76 3.82
C HIS A 13 18.21 8.32 4.24
N VAL A 14 17.07 7.75 3.97
CA VAL A 14 16.82 6.36 4.28
C VAL A 14 16.78 5.60 2.97
N PRO A 15 17.65 4.63 2.77
CA PRO A 15 17.57 3.80 1.59
C PRO A 15 16.20 3.10 1.56
N ARG A 16 15.59 3.09 0.42
CA ARG A 16 14.29 2.44 0.25
C ARG A 16 14.51 0.96 0.03
N GLU A 17 15.04 0.30 1.06
CA GLU A 17 15.28 -1.14 1.00
C GLU A 17 13.99 -1.94 1.12
N ARG A 18 12.96 -1.32 1.70
CA ARG A 18 11.68 -1.97 1.88
C ARG A 18 10.59 -1.12 1.28
N LEU A 19 9.68 -1.76 0.59
CA LEU A 19 8.50 -1.08 0.06
C LEU A 19 7.54 -0.73 1.18
N SER A 20 6.87 0.41 1.06
CA SER A 20 5.83 0.81 1.97
C SER A 20 4.52 0.16 1.53
N VAL A 21 3.96 -0.68 2.40
CA VAL A 21 2.74 -1.43 2.13
C VAL A 21 1.67 -0.98 3.10
N VAL A 22 0.49 -0.64 2.59
CA VAL A 22 -0.66 -0.30 3.43
C VAL A 22 -1.74 -1.35 3.22
N VAL A 23 -2.20 -1.95 4.32
CA VAL A 23 -3.26 -2.95 4.32
C VAL A 23 -4.53 -2.29 4.84
N THR A 24 -5.64 -2.45 4.14
CA THR A 24 -6.87 -1.71 4.42
C THR A 24 -7.79 -2.37 5.43
N ARG A 25 -7.59 -3.67 5.71
CA ARG A 25 -8.37 -4.43 6.67
C ARG A 25 -7.44 -5.38 7.40
N ARG A 26 -7.92 -5.99 8.49
CA ARG A 26 -7.13 -7.02 9.16
C ARG A 26 -7.10 -8.27 8.30
N LEU A 27 -5.93 -8.88 8.23
CA LEU A 27 -5.70 -10.13 7.52
C LEU A 27 -5.38 -11.22 8.53
N PRO A 28 -5.39 -12.49 8.12
CA PRO A 28 -4.96 -13.56 9.02
C PRO A 28 -3.57 -13.27 9.58
N GLU A 29 -3.37 -13.61 10.85
CA GLU A 29 -2.13 -13.28 11.54
C GLU A 29 -0.87 -13.76 10.82
N PRO A 30 -0.82 -14.99 10.28
CA PRO A 30 0.39 -15.41 9.56
C PRO A 30 0.70 -14.53 8.36
N VAL A 31 -0.33 -14.01 7.67
CA VAL A 31 -0.13 -13.13 6.53
C VAL A 31 0.44 -11.79 7.00
N GLU A 32 -0.14 -11.23 8.06
CA GLU A 32 0.34 -9.95 8.60
C GLU A 32 1.77 -10.07 9.10
N THR A 33 2.10 -11.18 9.77
CA THR A 33 3.45 -11.42 10.26
C THR A 33 4.43 -11.46 9.10
N ARG A 34 4.08 -12.17 8.03
CA ARG A 34 4.98 -12.29 6.87
C ARG A 34 5.19 -10.95 6.20
N LEU A 35 4.12 -10.16 6.05
CA LEU A 35 4.25 -8.83 5.48
C LEU A 35 5.16 -7.95 6.33
N SER A 36 5.03 -8.04 7.65
CA SER A 36 5.86 -7.23 8.56
C SER A 36 7.33 -7.61 8.49
N GLU A 37 7.63 -8.88 8.18
CA GLU A 37 9.01 -9.33 8.03
C GLU A 37 9.65 -8.82 6.74
N LEU A 38 8.85 -8.67 5.69
CA LEU A 38 9.37 -8.39 4.35
C LEU A 38 9.30 -6.92 3.95
N PHE A 39 8.35 -6.18 4.51
CA PHE A 39 8.04 -4.83 4.05
C PHE A 39 7.89 -3.88 5.22
N ASP A 40 7.90 -2.58 4.91
CA ASP A 40 7.51 -1.55 5.87
C ASP A 40 5.98 -1.45 5.79
N VAL A 41 5.29 -2.25 6.59
CA VAL A 41 3.86 -2.43 6.48
C VAL A 41 3.11 -1.63 7.53
N ARG A 42 2.01 -1.00 7.10
CA ARG A 42 1.05 -0.37 8.00
C ARG A 42 -0.19 -1.23 8.04
N LEU A 43 -0.44 -1.82 9.20
CA LEU A 43 -1.57 -2.71 9.42
C LEU A 43 -2.72 -1.96 10.08
N ARG A 44 -3.94 -2.46 9.90
CA ARG A 44 -5.11 -1.90 10.60
C ARG A 44 -5.14 -2.43 12.03
N SER A 45 -5.37 -1.53 12.98
CA SER A 45 -5.49 -1.93 14.39
C SER A 45 -6.85 -2.53 14.69
N ASP A 46 -7.88 -2.15 13.94
CA ASP A 46 -9.21 -2.75 14.06
C ASP A 46 -9.66 -3.26 12.69
N ASP A 47 -10.78 -3.97 12.65
CA ASP A 47 -11.24 -4.60 11.42
C ASP A 47 -12.42 -3.84 10.80
N THR A 48 -12.35 -2.51 10.83
CA THR A 48 -13.34 -1.70 10.12
C THR A 48 -12.80 -1.32 8.75
N PRO A 49 -13.69 -1.19 7.75
CA PRO A 49 -13.24 -0.74 6.43
C PRO A 49 -12.69 0.68 6.50
N MET A 50 -11.73 0.98 5.67
CA MET A 50 -11.28 2.36 5.52
C MET A 50 -12.35 3.17 4.82
N SER A 51 -12.50 4.43 5.24
CA SER A 51 -13.31 5.39 4.49
C SER A 51 -12.62 5.73 3.17
N ARG A 52 -13.36 6.38 2.27
CA ARG A 52 -12.75 6.83 1.02
C ARG A 52 -11.59 7.80 1.28
N ALA A 53 -11.73 8.67 2.27
CA ALA A 53 -10.65 9.60 2.61
C ALA A 53 -9.42 8.85 3.11
N GLU A 54 -9.63 7.82 3.92
CA GLU A 54 -8.51 7.00 4.41
C GLU A 54 -7.85 6.23 3.27
N LEU A 55 -8.64 5.68 2.35
CA LEU A 55 -8.10 5.00 1.18
C LEU A 55 -7.29 5.96 0.31
N ALA A 56 -7.80 7.17 0.09
CA ALA A 56 -7.08 8.16 -0.70
C ALA A 56 -5.76 8.52 -0.05
N ALA A 57 -5.75 8.71 1.27
CA ALA A 57 -4.52 9.02 1.98
C ALA A 57 -3.52 7.86 1.89
N ALA A 58 -3.99 6.63 2.04
CA ALA A 58 -3.14 5.45 1.93
C ALA A 58 -2.51 5.36 0.54
N MET A 59 -3.29 5.63 -0.50
CA MET A 59 -2.82 5.53 -1.88
C MET A 59 -1.81 6.63 -2.22
N LYS A 60 -1.81 7.74 -1.49
CA LYS A 60 -0.80 8.79 -1.69
C LYS A 60 0.55 8.43 -1.09
N GLU A 61 0.55 7.57 -0.06
CA GLU A 61 1.77 7.26 0.68
C GLU A 61 2.38 5.92 0.31
N ALA A 62 1.57 4.97 -0.14
CA ALA A 62 2.02 3.59 -0.28
C ALA A 62 2.72 3.35 -1.61
N ASP A 63 3.70 2.45 -1.59
CA ASP A 63 4.23 1.83 -2.80
C ASP A 63 3.29 0.70 -3.25
N VAL A 64 2.70 0.00 -2.28
CA VAL A 64 1.79 -1.12 -2.51
C VAL A 64 0.57 -0.96 -1.62
N LEU A 65 -0.61 -1.05 -2.20
CA LEU A 65 -1.87 -1.09 -1.45
C LEU A 65 -2.39 -2.52 -1.46
N VAL A 66 -2.80 -3.00 -0.30
CA VAL A 66 -3.40 -4.34 -0.17
C VAL A 66 -4.84 -4.15 0.32
N PRO A 67 -5.79 -3.95 -0.62
CA PRO A 67 -7.19 -3.84 -0.26
C PRO A 67 -7.84 -5.22 -0.18
N THR A 68 -9.07 -5.25 0.30
CA THR A 68 -9.89 -6.44 0.26
C THR A 68 -11.08 -6.21 -0.67
N VAL A 69 -11.87 -7.25 -0.90
CA VAL A 69 -13.02 -7.16 -1.80
C VAL A 69 -14.08 -6.17 -1.32
N THR A 70 -14.00 -5.74 -0.06
CA THR A 70 -14.93 -4.76 0.48
C THR A 70 -14.54 -3.33 0.14
N ASP A 71 -13.35 -3.10 -0.40
CA ASP A 71 -12.89 -1.77 -0.79
C ASP A 71 -13.17 -1.55 -2.27
N THR A 72 -13.80 -0.43 -2.60
CA THR A 72 -14.04 -0.07 -3.99
C THR A 72 -12.97 0.92 -4.44
N ILE A 73 -12.13 0.50 -5.37
CA ILE A 73 -11.04 1.31 -5.90
C ILE A 73 -11.42 1.73 -7.32
N ASP A 74 -12.15 2.83 -7.43
CA ASP A 74 -12.66 3.32 -8.71
C ASP A 74 -11.71 4.35 -9.35
N ALA A 75 -12.09 4.81 -10.53
CA ALA A 75 -11.25 5.73 -11.29
C ALA A 75 -10.99 7.03 -10.53
N ALA A 76 -12.01 7.57 -9.84
CA ALA A 76 -11.86 8.81 -9.09
C ALA A 76 -10.84 8.65 -7.97
N LEU A 77 -10.90 7.51 -7.27
CA LEU A 77 -9.96 7.23 -6.18
C LEU A 77 -8.55 7.02 -6.73
N LEU A 78 -8.42 6.29 -7.84
CA LEU A 78 -7.13 6.09 -8.48
C LEU A 78 -6.51 7.41 -8.94
N GLY A 79 -7.35 8.38 -9.30
CA GLY A 79 -6.87 9.70 -9.69
C GLY A 79 -6.18 10.44 -8.56
N GLN A 80 -6.38 10.02 -7.31
CA GLN A 80 -5.75 10.63 -6.15
C GLN A 80 -4.49 9.90 -5.69
N ALA A 81 -4.12 8.80 -6.36
CA ALA A 81 -2.94 8.02 -5.98
C ALA A 81 -1.67 8.84 -6.14
N GLY A 82 -0.71 8.61 -5.25
CA GLY A 82 0.61 9.21 -5.36
C GLY A 82 1.42 8.55 -6.46
N GLY A 83 2.46 9.25 -6.90
CA GLY A 83 3.28 8.77 -8.01
C GLY A 83 4.07 7.50 -7.68
N GLN A 84 4.25 7.19 -6.40
CA GLN A 84 5.01 6.01 -6.02
C GLN A 84 4.15 4.73 -5.93
N LEU A 85 2.81 4.83 -5.99
CA LEU A 85 1.97 3.64 -5.94
C LEU A 85 2.17 2.83 -7.22
N ARG A 86 2.66 1.61 -7.08
CA ARG A 86 3.02 0.76 -8.22
C ARG A 86 2.25 -0.54 -8.28
N LEU A 87 1.61 -0.95 -7.19
CA LEU A 87 0.92 -2.23 -7.16
C LEU A 87 -0.28 -2.15 -6.23
N ILE A 88 -1.40 -2.68 -6.69
CA ILE A 88 -2.56 -2.95 -5.85
C ILE A 88 -2.73 -4.46 -5.82
N ALA A 89 -2.43 -5.06 -4.68
CA ALA A 89 -2.50 -6.50 -4.50
C ALA A 89 -3.77 -6.80 -3.69
N ASN A 90 -4.83 -7.15 -4.39
CA ASN A 90 -6.13 -7.38 -3.77
C ASN A 90 -6.10 -8.68 -2.96
N TYR A 91 -6.53 -8.62 -1.71
CA TYR A 91 -6.60 -9.81 -0.88
C TYR A 91 -7.98 -10.42 -1.03
N GLY A 92 -8.08 -11.47 -1.83
CA GLY A 92 -9.34 -12.14 -2.12
C GLY A 92 -9.34 -12.69 -3.52
N ALA A 93 -10.45 -13.28 -3.91
CA ALA A 93 -10.62 -13.84 -5.25
C ALA A 93 -11.12 -12.76 -6.19
N GLY A 94 -10.44 -12.57 -7.30
CA GLY A 94 -10.87 -11.64 -8.33
C GLY A 94 -10.50 -10.19 -8.04
N VAL A 95 -10.87 -9.30 -8.96
CA VAL A 95 -10.51 -7.88 -8.87
C VAL A 95 -11.68 -6.99 -9.31
N ASP A 96 -12.93 -7.48 -9.17
CA ASP A 96 -14.09 -6.73 -9.61
C ASP A 96 -14.28 -5.42 -8.85
N ASN A 97 -13.68 -5.31 -7.68
CA ASN A 97 -13.76 -4.11 -6.86
C ASN A 97 -12.74 -3.04 -7.27
N ILE A 98 -11.93 -3.29 -8.29
CA ILE A 98 -10.86 -2.38 -8.71
C ILE A 98 -11.06 -2.03 -10.18
N ASP A 99 -10.97 -0.74 -10.52
CA ASP A 99 -10.97 -0.30 -11.92
C ASP A 99 -9.59 -0.58 -12.51
N VAL A 100 -9.41 -1.79 -13.00
CA VAL A 100 -8.12 -2.29 -13.48
C VAL A 100 -7.63 -1.48 -14.68
N ALA A 101 -8.54 -1.09 -15.56
CA ALA A 101 -8.16 -0.33 -16.76
C ALA A 101 -7.56 1.02 -16.38
N THR A 102 -8.20 1.74 -15.45
CA THR A 102 -7.68 3.03 -15.00
C THR A 102 -6.35 2.85 -14.27
N ALA A 103 -6.23 1.82 -13.42
CA ALA A 103 -4.98 1.56 -12.72
C ALA A 103 -3.84 1.35 -13.73
N ARG A 104 -4.11 0.53 -14.75
CA ARG A 104 -3.10 0.25 -15.77
C ARG A 104 -2.68 1.50 -16.52
N GLN A 105 -3.64 2.38 -16.84
CA GLN A 105 -3.34 3.64 -17.53
C GLN A 105 -2.41 4.53 -16.69
N ARG A 106 -2.46 4.38 -15.38
CA ARG A 106 -1.63 5.14 -14.47
C ARG A 106 -0.33 4.42 -14.11
N GLY A 107 -0.05 3.30 -14.75
CA GLY A 107 1.17 2.54 -14.49
C GLY A 107 1.13 1.72 -13.22
N ILE A 108 -0.06 1.45 -12.69
CA ILE A 108 -0.24 0.68 -11.46
C ILE A 108 -0.62 -0.75 -11.83
N LEU A 109 0.17 -1.70 -11.36
CA LEU A 109 -0.14 -3.12 -11.56
C LEU A 109 -1.23 -3.55 -10.59
N VAL A 110 -2.05 -4.50 -11.01
CA VAL A 110 -3.12 -5.06 -10.18
C VAL A 110 -3.00 -6.57 -10.19
N SER A 111 -3.05 -7.17 -9.02
CA SER A 111 -3.03 -8.62 -8.91
C SER A 111 -4.05 -9.14 -7.92
#